data_c8c86cb59dd20ff8a22027d1088ada82
#
_entry.id   c8c86cb59dd20ff8a22027d1088ada82
#
_cell.length_a   1.000
_cell.length_b   1.000
_cell.length_c   1.000
_cell.angle_alpha   90.00
_cell.angle_beta   90.00
_cell.angle_gamma   90.00
#
_symmetry.space_group_name_H-M   'P 1'
#
loop_
_entity.id
_entity.type
_entity.pdbx_description
1 polymer ?
#
loop_
_entity_poly.entity_id
_entity_poly.type
_entity_poly.pdbx_seq_one_letter_code
_entity_poly.pdbx_strand_id
1 'polypeptide(L)'
;MMHRLSLLWERLTLYLPTLLMAALALGSWWLVRGTPVLPLPGATAPPRNEPDYVMRQFALRNYDASGRLKSEVQGAEARHFPDTDTLEIDRVLIRSFDEAGRATVATAGRALTRGDATELELFQDARVVREQFADQHGQVHARLEFRGESLHAFIKTERVTSTRAVQLSHGRNAFSADAMDMDRLPGVLILSGRVRGTLYPETSKN
;
A
#
# COMPACT_ATOMS: atom_id res chain seq x y z
N MET A 1 -32.17 -16.64 -75.92
CA MET A 1 -31.89 -17.01 -74.52
C MET A 1 -31.10 -15.91 -73.77
N MET A 2 -30.48 -14.98 -74.46
CA MET A 2 -29.63 -13.88 -73.90
C MET A 2 -30.41 -12.70 -73.31
N HIS A 3 -31.64 -12.43 -73.71
CA HIS A 3 -32.44 -11.32 -73.22
C HIS A 3 -32.99 -11.46 -71.78
N ARG A 4 -33.05 -12.64 -71.24
CA ARG A 4 -33.52 -12.87 -69.87
C ARG A 4 -32.40 -12.70 -68.81
N LEU A 5 -31.15 -12.87 -69.21
CA LEU A 5 -30.00 -12.65 -68.32
C LEU A 5 -29.74 -11.16 -68.07
N SER A 6 -29.92 -10.29 -69.07
CA SER A 6 -29.71 -8.82 -68.94
C SER A 6 -30.71 -8.18 -67.97
N LEU A 7 -31.96 -8.63 -67.97
CA LEU A 7 -32.97 -8.16 -67.04
C LEU A 7 -32.77 -8.60 -65.58
N LEU A 8 -32.09 -9.74 -65.37
CA LEU A 8 -31.70 -10.21 -64.04
C LEU A 8 -30.51 -9.38 -63.50
N TRP A 9 -29.56 -9.04 -64.35
CA TRP A 9 -28.40 -8.19 -64.02
C TRP A 9 -28.79 -6.73 -63.68
N GLU A 10 -29.71 -6.11 -64.45
CA GLU A 10 -30.25 -4.78 -64.13
C GLU A 10 -30.99 -4.73 -62.79
N ARG A 11 -31.78 -5.75 -62.51
CA ARG A 11 -32.49 -5.83 -61.19
C ARG A 11 -31.52 -6.13 -60.07
N LEU A 12 -30.46 -6.92 -60.30
CA LEU A 12 -29.44 -7.25 -59.29
C LEU A 12 -28.63 -6.02 -58.90
N THR A 13 -28.26 -5.15 -59.89
CA THR A 13 -27.57 -3.87 -59.62
C THR A 13 -28.42 -2.89 -58.88
N LEU A 14 -29.74 -2.91 -59.10
CA LEU A 14 -30.70 -2.03 -58.38
C LEU A 14 -30.86 -2.45 -56.91
N TYR A 15 -30.81 -3.75 -56.61
CA TYR A 15 -30.96 -4.27 -55.25
C TYR A 15 -29.61 -4.48 -54.52
N LEU A 16 -28.47 -4.38 -55.20
CA LEU A 16 -27.15 -4.57 -54.62
C LEU A 16 -26.87 -3.62 -53.43
N PRO A 17 -27.19 -2.31 -53.51
CA PRO A 17 -26.95 -1.41 -52.39
C PRO A 17 -27.84 -1.75 -51.15
N THR A 18 -29.11 -2.15 -51.43
CA THR A 18 -30.03 -2.54 -50.36
C THR A 18 -29.63 -3.87 -49.69
N LEU A 19 -29.15 -4.83 -50.47
CA LEU A 19 -28.59 -6.08 -49.92
C LEU A 19 -27.30 -5.86 -49.12
N LEU A 20 -26.42 -4.95 -49.58
CA LEU A 20 -25.21 -4.58 -48.86
C LEU A 20 -25.55 -3.91 -47.51
N MET A 21 -26.49 -2.98 -47.54
CA MET A 21 -27.00 -2.33 -46.31
C MET A 21 -27.61 -3.34 -45.35
N ALA A 22 -28.40 -4.29 -45.81
CA ALA A 22 -28.98 -5.35 -45.02
C ALA A 22 -27.91 -6.28 -44.44
N ALA A 23 -26.88 -6.62 -45.18
CA ALA A 23 -25.76 -7.43 -44.72
C ALA A 23 -24.93 -6.69 -43.65
N LEU A 24 -24.67 -5.40 -43.85
CA LEU A 24 -24.00 -4.55 -42.84
C LEU A 24 -24.83 -4.40 -41.57
N ALA A 25 -26.16 -4.21 -41.69
CA ALA A 25 -27.05 -4.12 -40.52
C ALA A 25 -27.09 -5.42 -39.73
N LEU A 26 -27.14 -6.57 -40.41
CA LEU A 26 -27.10 -7.89 -39.78
C LEU A 26 -25.73 -8.16 -39.12
N GLY A 27 -24.65 -7.78 -39.78
CA GLY A 27 -23.28 -7.86 -39.24
C GLY A 27 -23.12 -7.01 -37.98
N SER A 28 -23.59 -5.76 -38.02
CA SER A 28 -23.59 -4.85 -36.85
C SER A 28 -24.44 -5.39 -35.71
N TRP A 29 -25.62 -5.90 -36.02
CA TRP A 29 -26.50 -6.49 -35.00
C TRP A 29 -25.90 -7.75 -34.36
N TRP A 30 -25.24 -8.60 -35.16
CA TRP A 30 -24.54 -9.78 -34.64
C TRP A 30 -23.35 -9.38 -33.79
N LEU A 31 -22.57 -8.34 -34.19
CA LEU A 31 -21.43 -7.85 -33.44
C LEU A 31 -21.87 -7.26 -32.08
N VAL A 32 -22.96 -6.50 -32.04
CA VAL A 32 -23.51 -5.94 -30.80
C VAL A 32 -23.99 -7.04 -29.86
N ARG A 33 -24.56 -8.12 -30.37
CA ARG A 33 -24.98 -9.27 -29.52
C ARG A 33 -23.81 -10.13 -29.04
N GLY A 34 -22.71 -10.15 -29.77
CA GLY A 34 -21.50 -10.89 -29.40
C GLY A 34 -20.54 -10.13 -28.47
N THR A 35 -20.76 -8.83 -28.25
CA THR A 35 -19.96 -8.07 -27.29
C THR A 35 -20.36 -8.50 -25.86
N PRO A 36 -19.39 -8.99 -25.04
CA PRO A 36 -19.66 -9.21 -23.62
C PRO A 36 -20.15 -7.90 -23.01
N VAL A 37 -21.31 -7.93 -22.39
CA VAL A 37 -21.81 -6.78 -21.62
C VAL A 37 -20.83 -6.59 -20.48
N LEU A 38 -19.98 -5.56 -20.57
CA LEU A 38 -19.18 -5.12 -19.44
C LEU A 38 -20.16 -4.82 -18.29
N PRO A 39 -19.94 -5.38 -17.10
CA PRO A 39 -20.78 -5.04 -15.96
C PRO A 39 -20.78 -3.53 -15.81
N LEU A 40 -21.97 -2.91 -15.76
CA LEU A 40 -22.10 -1.49 -15.46
C LEU A 40 -21.30 -1.18 -14.19
N PRO A 41 -20.49 -0.08 -14.17
CA PRO A 41 -19.90 0.40 -12.93
C PRO A 41 -21.05 0.75 -11.97
N GLY A 42 -21.32 -0.12 -11.00
CA GLY A 42 -22.46 0.03 -10.09
C GLY A 42 -23.21 -1.26 -9.79
N ALA A 43 -23.00 -2.35 -10.55
CA ALA A 43 -23.36 -3.66 -10.06
C ALA A 43 -22.33 -4.04 -9.00
N THR A 44 -22.59 -3.70 -7.73
CA THR A 44 -21.87 -4.19 -6.57
C THR A 44 -21.95 -5.71 -6.63
N ALA A 45 -20.91 -6.33 -7.19
CA ALA A 45 -20.70 -7.76 -6.95
C ALA A 45 -20.70 -7.95 -5.43
N PRO A 46 -21.31 -9.03 -4.90
CA PRO A 46 -21.24 -9.29 -3.45
C PRO A 46 -19.78 -9.23 -3.03
N PRO A 47 -19.46 -8.62 -1.87
CA PRO A 47 -18.09 -8.48 -1.41
C PRO A 47 -17.43 -9.87 -1.44
N ARG A 48 -16.49 -10.04 -2.34
CA ARG A 48 -15.65 -11.22 -2.42
C ARG A 48 -14.42 -10.89 -1.63
N ASN A 49 -14.29 -11.48 -0.45
CA ASN A 49 -13.05 -11.38 0.35
C ASN A 49 -11.91 -12.18 -0.33
N GLU A 50 -11.74 -11.96 -1.63
CA GLU A 50 -10.74 -12.60 -2.47
C GLU A 50 -9.76 -11.54 -2.98
N PRO A 51 -8.45 -11.78 -2.89
CA PRO A 51 -7.46 -10.86 -3.42
C PRO A 51 -7.56 -10.81 -4.95
N ASP A 52 -7.52 -9.60 -5.53
CA ASP A 52 -7.50 -9.38 -6.97
C ASP A 52 -6.09 -9.51 -7.57
N TYR A 53 -5.05 -9.25 -6.76
CA TYR A 53 -3.68 -9.56 -7.11
C TYR A 53 -2.83 -10.00 -5.92
N VAL A 54 -1.79 -10.76 -6.22
CA VAL A 54 -0.82 -11.28 -5.26
C VAL A 54 0.60 -11.02 -5.79
N MET A 55 1.47 -10.46 -4.96
CA MET A 55 2.90 -10.33 -5.24
C MET A 55 3.68 -11.26 -4.31
N ARG A 56 4.72 -11.93 -4.83
CA ARG A 56 5.59 -12.80 -4.04
C ARG A 56 7.03 -12.36 -4.12
N GLN A 57 7.74 -12.40 -2.98
CA GLN A 57 9.17 -12.04 -2.87
C GLN A 57 9.45 -10.69 -3.55
N PHE A 58 8.71 -9.67 -3.16
CA PHE A 58 8.72 -8.37 -3.82
C PHE A 58 9.57 -7.34 -3.06
N ALA A 59 10.02 -6.32 -3.79
CA ALA A 59 10.60 -5.10 -3.27
C ALA A 59 10.00 -3.90 -4.00
N LEU A 60 9.30 -3.03 -3.26
CA LEU A 60 8.71 -1.79 -3.77
C LEU A 60 9.56 -0.61 -3.30
N ARG A 61 9.99 0.24 -4.22
CA ARG A 61 10.76 1.45 -3.91
C ARG A 61 9.97 2.68 -4.30
N ASN A 62 9.90 3.63 -3.38
CA ASN A 62 9.27 4.92 -3.59
C ASN A 62 10.33 6.02 -3.55
N TYR A 63 10.31 6.92 -4.54
CA TYR A 63 11.25 8.01 -4.70
C TYR A 63 10.52 9.35 -4.55
N ASP A 64 11.22 10.36 -4.04
CA ASP A 64 10.70 11.73 -4.01
C ASP A 64 10.82 12.40 -5.41
N ALA A 65 10.30 13.62 -5.53
CA ALA A 65 10.34 14.37 -6.78
C ALA A 65 11.77 14.70 -7.28
N SER A 66 12.77 14.61 -6.39
CA SER A 66 14.19 14.81 -6.72
C SER A 66 14.90 13.50 -7.13
N GLY A 67 14.17 12.36 -7.13
CA GLY A 67 14.74 11.05 -7.45
C GLY A 67 15.46 10.37 -6.29
N ARG A 68 15.38 10.89 -5.05
CA ARG A 68 15.96 10.26 -3.87
C ARG A 68 15.04 9.19 -3.34
N LEU A 69 15.61 8.05 -2.92
CA LEU A 69 14.86 6.96 -2.30
C LEU A 69 14.23 7.45 -0.99
N LYS A 70 12.89 7.44 -0.93
CA LYS A 70 12.10 7.83 0.23
C LYS A 70 11.73 6.64 1.11
N SER A 71 11.36 5.52 0.48
CA SER A 71 11.05 4.29 1.21
C SER A 71 11.25 3.05 0.34
N GLU A 72 11.55 1.95 0.99
CA GLU A 72 11.61 0.61 0.41
C GLU A 72 10.79 -0.34 1.27
N VAL A 73 9.89 -1.10 0.64
CA VAL A 73 9.06 -2.11 1.29
C VAL A 73 9.38 -3.46 0.67
N GLN A 74 9.76 -4.41 1.47
CA GLN A 74 10.01 -5.79 1.06
C GLN A 74 9.05 -6.72 1.80
N GLY A 75 8.60 -7.78 1.15
CA GLY A 75 7.73 -8.76 1.77
C GLY A 75 7.84 -10.13 1.09
N ALA A 76 7.44 -11.14 1.82
CA ALA A 76 7.39 -12.49 1.27
C ALA A 76 6.19 -12.68 0.34
N GLU A 77 5.04 -12.18 0.75
CA GLU A 77 3.82 -12.19 -0.03
C GLU A 77 3.00 -10.95 0.30
N ALA A 78 2.38 -10.34 -0.69
CA ALA A 78 1.39 -9.28 -0.51
C ALA A 78 0.12 -9.63 -1.27
N ARG A 79 -1.04 -9.40 -0.65
CA ARG A 79 -2.38 -9.65 -1.17
C ARG A 79 -3.19 -8.36 -1.09
N HIS A 80 -3.75 -7.93 -2.20
CA HIS A 80 -4.64 -6.79 -2.25
C HIS A 80 -6.09 -7.24 -2.25
N PHE A 81 -6.91 -6.62 -1.42
CA PHE A 81 -8.35 -6.87 -1.29
C PHE A 81 -9.12 -5.64 -1.77
N PRO A 82 -9.76 -5.69 -2.95
CA PRO A 82 -10.42 -4.53 -3.54
C PRO A 82 -11.64 -4.05 -2.75
N ASP A 83 -12.31 -4.94 -2.03
CA ASP A 83 -13.52 -4.59 -1.26
C ASP A 83 -13.23 -3.63 -0.10
N THR A 84 -12.05 -3.75 0.51
CA THR A 84 -11.59 -2.94 1.64
C THR A 84 -10.51 -1.95 1.26
N ASP A 85 -10.03 -2.01 -0.01
CA ASP A 85 -8.86 -1.28 -0.50
C ASP A 85 -7.66 -1.45 0.45
N THR A 86 -7.39 -2.70 0.83
CA THR A 86 -6.32 -3.04 1.77
C THR A 86 -5.28 -3.94 1.13
N LEU A 87 -4.03 -3.75 1.53
CA LEU A 87 -2.89 -4.57 1.16
C LEU A 87 -2.36 -5.26 2.42
N GLU A 88 -2.47 -6.58 2.47
CA GLU A 88 -1.84 -7.40 3.50
C GLU A 88 -0.46 -7.85 3.03
N ILE A 89 0.54 -7.77 3.92
CA ILE A 89 1.93 -8.14 3.60
C ILE A 89 2.44 -9.10 4.68
N ASP A 90 2.93 -10.25 4.26
CA ASP A 90 3.56 -11.22 5.15
C ASP A 90 5.09 -11.02 5.18
N ARG A 91 5.67 -11.09 6.39
CA ARG A 91 7.11 -10.92 6.67
C ARG A 91 7.64 -9.61 6.08
N VAL A 92 7.12 -8.52 6.57
CA VAL A 92 7.42 -7.20 6.04
C VAL A 92 8.72 -6.64 6.61
N LEU A 93 9.51 -6.00 5.74
CA LEU A 93 10.63 -5.13 6.06
C LEU A 93 10.42 -3.80 5.35
N ILE A 94 10.33 -2.73 6.12
CA ILE A 94 10.18 -1.37 5.60
C ILE A 94 11.42 -0.56 6.00
N ARG A 95 12.01 0.15 5.05
CA ARG A 95 13.04 1.15 5.26
C ARG A 95 12.48 2.50 4.82
N SER A 96 12.45 3.46 5.72
CA SER A 96 12.04 4.83 5.43
C SER A 96 13.22 5.76 5.64
N PHE A 97 13.46 6.68 4.71
CA PHE A 97 14.59 7.60 4.74
C PHE A 97 14.08 9.03 4.96
N ASP A 98 14.71 9.75 5.86
CA ASP A 98 14.45 11.17 6.05
C ASP A 98 15.23 12.04 5.03
N GLU A 99 15.08 13.37 5.12
CA GLU A 99 15.73 14.31 4.21
C GLU A 99 17.27 14.24 4.26
N ALA A 100 17.83 13.81 5.39
CA ALA A 100 19.27 13.62 5.57
C ALA A 100 19.73 12.20 5.16
N GLY A 101 18.84 11.36 4.61
CA GLY A 101 19.14 10.00 4.18
C GLY A 101 19.26 8.97 5.32
N ARG A 102 18.83 9.33 6.52
CA ARG A 102 18.88 8.43 7.68
C ARG A 102 17.72 7.45 7.66
N ALA A 103 18.03 6.17 7.85
CA ALA A 103 17.03 5.12 7.77
C ALA A 103 16.33 4.89 9.12
N THR A 104 15.01 4.73 9.06
CA THR A 104 14.19 4.07 10.08
C THR A 104 13.74 2.73 9.49
N VAL A 105 13.97 1.65 10.21
CA VAL A 105 13.66 0.29 9.77
C VAL A 105 12.52 -0.25 10.60
N ALA A 106 11.46 -0.72 9.93
CA ALA A 106 10.34 -1.41 10.57
C ALA A 106 10.26 -2.85 10.06
N THR A 107 10.03 -3.79 10.97
CA THR A 107 9.83 -5.20 10.67
C THR A 107 8.64 -5.76 11.43
N ALA A 108 7.93 -6.70 10.82
CA ALA A 108 6.83 -7.42 11.47
C ALA A 108 6.57 -8.74 10.74
N GLY A 109 5.92 -9.67 11.42
CA GLY A 109 5.44 -10.91 10.79
C GLY A 109 4.35 -10.62 9.76
N ARG A 110 3.53 -9.58 10.01
CA ARG A 110 2.44 -9.17 9.10
C ARG A 110 2.25 -7.65 9.14
N ALA A 111 1.90 -7.09 8.00
CA ALA A 111 1.47 -5.70 7.89
C ALA A 111 0.16 -5.58 7.14
N LEU A 112 -0.62 -4.57 7.50
CA LEU A 112 -1.84 -4.16 6.81
C LEU A 112 -1.71 -2.67 6.48
N THR A 113 -1.96 -2.30 5.24
CA THR A 113 -2.01 -0.91 4.81
C THR A 113 -3.21 -0.68 3.90
N ARG A 114 -3.73 0.56 3.86
CA ARG A 114 -4.73 0.96 2.89
C ARG A 114 -4.09 1.26 1.53
N GLY A 115 -4.87 1.23 0.46
CA GLY A 115 -4.39 1.51 -0.89
C GLY A 115 -3.76 2.89 -1.05
N ASP A 116 -4.18 3.89 -0.25
CA ASP A 116 -3.59 5.23 -0.22
C ASP A 116 -2.29 5.33 0.60
N ALA A 117 -1.86 4.24 1.25
CA ALA A 117 -0.68 4.14 2.10
C ALA A 117 -0.60 5.22 3.22
N THR A 118 -1.75 5.69 3.70
CA THR A 118 -1.81 6.71 4.78
C THR A 118 -1.67 6.11 6.15
N GLU A 119 -2.09 4.87 6.31
CA GLU A 119 -2.07 4.11 7.56
C GLU A 119 -1.37 2.77 7.34
N LEU A 120 -0.56 2.38 8.31
CA LEU A 120 0.17 1.12 8.32
C LEU A 120 0.04 0.48 9.69
N GLU A 121 -0.52 -0.72 9.75
CA GLU A 121 -0.54 -1.54 10.95
C GLU A 121 0.47 -2.68 10.82
N LEU A 122 1.32 -2.83 11.84
CA LEU A 122 2.31 -3.88 11.95
C LEU A 122 1.88 -4.86 13.05
N PHE A 123 1.89 -6.14 12.77
CA PHE A 123 1.47 -7.21 13.68
C PHE A 123 2.53 -8.30 13.79
N GLN A 124 2.47 -9.09 14.88
CA GLN A 124 3.35 -10.23 15.10
C GLN A 124 4.82 -9.80 15.21
N ASP A 125 5.20 -9.42 16.42
CA ASP A 125 6.56 -8.94 16.75
C ASP A 125 6.94 -7.67 15.94
N ALA A 126 6.04 -6.68 15.98
CA ALA A 126 6.28 -5.38 15.34
C ALA A 126 7.47 -4.69 16.02
N ARG A 127 8.43 -4.27 15.20
CA ARG A 127 9.66 -3.64 15.66
C ARG A 127 10.00 -2.46 14.74
N VAL A 128 10.26 -1.30 15.33
CA VAL A 128 10.72 -0.10 14.61
C VAL A 128 12.01 0.38 15.22
N VAL A 129 13.04 0.54 14.42
CA VAL A 129 14.39 0.92 14.85
C VAL A 129 14.89 2.11 14.05
N ARG A 130 15.40 3.09 14.75
CA ARG A 130 16.25 4.14 14.21
C ARG A 130 17.61 4.08 14.91
N GLU A 131 18.66 3.84 14.15
CA GLU A 131 19.99 3.73 14.70
C GLU A 131 20.50 5.10 15.21
N GLN A 132 21.50 5.07 16.06
CA GLN A 132 22.18 6.25 16.55
C GLN A 132 22.76 7.05 15.39
N PHE A 133 22.66 8.38 15.44
CA PHE A 133 23.25 9.27 14.46
C PHE A 133 23.70 10.60 15.11
N ALA A 134 24.64 11.28 14.47
CA ALA A 134 24.97 12.65 14.80
C ALA A 134 24.26 13.61 13.81
N ASP A 135 23.69 14.70 14.30
CA ASP A 135 23.11 15.74 13.44
C ASP A 135 24.18 16.69 12.90
N GLN A 136 23.76 17.70 12.11
CA GLN A 136 24.65 18.70 11.51
C GLN A 136 25.36 19.58 12.54
N HIS A 137 24.91 19.63 13.78
CA HIS A 137 25.47 20.37 14.88
C HIS A 137 26.36 19.49 15.77
N GLY A 138 26.58 18.23 15.38
CA GLY A 138 27.36 17.26 16.16
C GLY A 138 26.62 16.68 17.36
N GLN A 139 25.32 16.96 17.54
CA GLN A 139 24.53 16.38 18.61
C GLN A 139 24.22 14.91 18.30
N VAL A 140 24.58 14.04 19.22
CA VAL A 140 24.36 12.60 19.09
C VAL A 140 22.94 12.26 19.53
N HIS A 141 22.15 11.75 18.60
CA HIS A 141 20.84 11.18 18.86
C HIS A 141 20.97 9.68 19.10
N ALA A 142 20.57 9.25 20.29
CA ALA A 142 20.67 7.86 20.66
C ALA A 142 19.78 6.95 19.80
N ARG A 143 20.16 5.67 19.72
CA ARG A 143 19.34 4.64 19.09
C ARG A 143 17.96 4.60 19.75
N LEU A 144 16.92 4.57 18.90
CA LEU A 144 15.51 4.47 19.32
C LEU A 144 14.92 3.19 18.77
N GLU A 145 14.30 2.41 19.64
CA GLU A 145 13.65 1.15 19.25
C GLU A 145 12.30 1.02 19.95
N PHE A 146 11.28 0.71 19.16
CA PHE A 146 9.96 0.30 19.64
C PHE A 146 9.74 -1.17 19.33
N ARG A 147 9.19 -1.91 20.26
CA ARG A 147 8.73 -3.28 20.10
C ARG A 147 7.35 -3.46 20.68
N GLY A 148 6.50 -4.21 20.00
CA GLY A 148 5.17 -4.56 20.47
C GLY A 148 4.55 -5.66 19.65
N GLU A 149 3.45 -6.21 20.14
CA GLU A 149 2.67 -7.18 19.35
C GLU A 149 2.04 -6.51 18.13
N SER A 150 1.60 -5.24 18.29
CA SER A 150 1.11 -4.42 17.16
C SER A 150 1.53 -2.96 17.32
N LEU A 151 1.83 -2.31 16.20
CA LEU A 151 2.11 -0.88 16.09
C LEU A 151 1.29 -0.31 14.93
N HIS A 152 0.61 0.81 15.16
CA HIS A 152 -0.14 1.53 14.14
C HIS A 152 0.55 2.86 13.82
N ALA A 153 0.92 3.05 12.56
CA ALA A 153 1.61 4.23 12.08
C ALA A 153 0.70 5.03 11.12
N PHE A 154 0.54 6.31 11.41
CA PHE A 154 -0.13 7.30 10.57
C PHE A 154 0.93 8.06 9.79
N ILE A 155 1.09 7.74 8.51
CA ILE A 155 2.23 8.19 7.70
C ILE A 155 2.22 9.71 7.49
N LYS A 156 1.05 10.31 7.24
CA LYS A 156 0.91 11.76 6.99
C LYS A 156 1.18 12.63 8.23
N THR A 157 0.78 12.16 9.38
CA THR A 157 0.92 12.88 10.66
C THR A 157 2.18 12.48 11.42
N GLU A 158 2.95 11.53 10.90
CA GLU A 158 4.13 10.96 11.56
C GLU A 158 3.87 10.50 13.00
N ARG A 159 2.67 10.01 13.25
CA ARG A 159 2.22 9.50 14.56
C ARG A 159 2.28 7.99 14.59
N VAL A 160 2.74 7.44 15.70
CA VAL A 160 2.78 5.99 15.95
C VAL A 160 2.06 5.69 17.25
N THR A 161 1.10 4.77 17.21
CA THR A 161 0.32 4.35 18.37
C THR A 161 0.39 2.86 18.59
N SER A 162 0.20 2.43 19.82
CA SER A 162 -0.08 1.05 20.19
C SER A 162 -1.10 1.01 21.29
N THR A 163 -2.12 0.18 21.13
CA THR A 163 -3.12 -0.12 22.17
C THR A 163 -2.79 -1.41 22.92
N ARG A 164 -1.65 -2.03 22.60
CA ARG A 164 -1.13 -3.25 23.23
C ARG A 164 0.21 -2.96 23.89
N ALA A 165 0.63 -3.90 24.73
CA ALA A 165 1.89 -3.77 25.46
C ALA A 165 3.06 -3.47 24.49
N VAL A 166 3.82 -2.46 24.84
CA VAL A 166 4.94 -1.94 24.07
C VAL A 166 6.18 -1.80 24.95
N GLN A 167 7.33 -2.04 24.34
CA GLN A 167 8.64 -1.77 24.90
C GLN A 167 9.32 -0.68 24.05
N LEU A 168 9.91 0.29 24.72
CA LEU A 168 10.67 1.38 24.12
C LEU A 168 12.07 1.35 24.68
N SER A 169 13.08 1.40 23.82
CA SER A 169 14.46 1.65 24.20
C SER A 169 14.97 2.93 23.55
N HIS A 170 15.55 3.82 24.36
CA HIS A 170 16.19 5.04 23.90
C HIS A 170 17.60 5.13 24.49
N GLY A 171 18.59 4.84 23.67
CA GLY A 171 19.96 4.65 24.12
C GLY A 171 20.06 3.52 25.12
N ARG A 172 20.44 3.83 26.36
CA ARG A 172 20.52 2.88 27.49
C ARG A 172 19.21 2.78 28.28
N ASN A 173 18.30 3.75 28.10
CA ASN A 173 17.06 3.81 28.82
C ASN A 173 16.03 2.85 28.20
N ALA A 174 15.26 2.19 29.04
CA ALA A 174 14.24 1.24 28.63
C ALA A 174 12.92 1.53 29.35
N PHE A 175 11.81 1.46 28.62
CA PHE A 175 10.47 1.68 29.13
C PHE A 175 9.55 0.57 28.64
N SER A 176 8.54 0.26 29.43
CA SER A 176 7.43 -0.60 29.01
C SER A 176 6.10 0.02 29.48
N ALA A 177 5.05 -0.19 28.68
CA ALA A 177 3.72 0.32 28.95
C ALA A 177 2.67 -0.59 28.32
N ASP A 178 1.41 -0.45 28.72
CA ASP A 178 0.30 -1.18 28.13
C ASP A 178 -0.19 -0.52 26.81
N ALA A 179 0.06 0.79 26.65
CA ALA A 179 -0.27 1.53 25.43
C ALA A 179 0.73 2.67 25.22
N MET A 180 0.85 3.10 23.97
CA MET A 180 1.76 4.16 23.54
C MET A 180 1.08 5.06 22.50
N ASP A 181 1.37 6.35 22.59
CA ASP A 181 1.05 7.35 21.58
C ASP A 181 2.25 8.26 21.40
N MET A 182 2.87 8.20 20.23
CA MET A 182 4.01 9.02 19.86
C MET A 182 3.63 9.92 18.69
N ASP A 183 3.68 11.21 18.92
CA ASP A 183 3.57 12.23 17.88
C ASP A 183 4.95 12.82 17.62
N ARG A 184 5.46 12.61 16.42
CA ARG A 184 6.81 13.02 16.06
C ARG A 184 6.94 14.52 15.83
N LEU A 185 5.89 15.18 15.33
CA LEU A 185 5.94 16.61 15.00
C LEU A 185 6.17 17.50 16.25
N PRO A 186 5.40 17.35 17.36
CA PRO A 186 5.72 18.00 18.61
C PRO A 186 6.80 17.28 19.44
N GLY A 187 7.23 16.08 19.04
CA GLY A 187 8.20 15.28 19.77
C GLY A 187 7.67 14.74 21.10
N VAL A 188 6.35 14.51 21.22
CA VAL A 188 5.68 14.05 22.44
C VAL A 188 5.48 12.55 22.39
N LEU A 189 5.90 11.88 23.46
CA LEU A 189 5.64 10.46 23.71
C LEU A 189 4.78 10.32 24.97
N ILE A 190 3.63 9.68 24.85
CA ILE A 190 2.73 9.35 25.93
C ILE A 190 2.74 7.83 26.11
N LEU A 191 3.09 7.37 27.30
CA LEU A 191 3.00 5.99 27.73
C LEU A 191 1.86 5.86 28.73
N SER A 192 1.01 4.85 28.56
CA SER A 192 -0.18 4.66 29.39
C SER A 192 -0.28 3.22 29.91
N GLY A 193 -0.97 3.05 31.03
CA GLY A 193 -1.14 1.78 31.71
C GLY A 193 -0.01 1.51 32.71
N ARG A 194 0.43 0.26 32.83
CA ARG A 194 1.48 -0.16 33.76
C ARG A 194 2.87 0.27 33.29
N VAL A 195 3.13 1.57 33.33
CA VAL A 195 4.40 2.13 32.88
C VAL A 195 5.51 1.77 33.86
N ARG A 196 6.59 1.21 33.31
CA ARG A 196 7.86 0.94 34.02
C ARG A 196 8.99 1.52 33.19
N GLY A 197 9.98 2.12 33.86
CA GLY A 197 11.13 2.72 33.21
C GLY A 197 12.41 2.45 33.97
N THR A 198 13.49 2.16 33.25
CA THR A 198 14.86 2.14 33.77
C THR A 198 15.63 3.25 33.10
N LEU A 199 16.08 4.20 33.90
CA LEU A 199 16.85 5.37 33.45
C LEU A 199 18.28 5.23 33.92
N TYR A 200 19.22 5.46 33.00
CA TYR A 200 20.63 5.52 33.31
C TYR A 200 21.09 6.97 33.26
N PRO A 201 21.83 7.47 34.24
CA PRO A 201 22.38 8.83 34.20
C PRO A 201 23.28 8.98 32.96
N GLU A 202 23.13 10.12 32.28
CA GLU A 202 24.07 10.50 31.24
C GLU A 202 25.43 10.74 31.90
N THR A 203 26.47 10.03 31.47
CA THR A 203 27.83 10.31 31.91
C THR A 203 28.24 11.62 31.22
N SER A 204 28.13 12.73 31.95
CA SER A 204 28.68 14.01 31.50
C SER A 204 30.17 13.79 31.24
N LYS A 205 30.59 13.78 29.99
CA LYS A 205 31.99 13.94 29.64
C LYS A 205 32.33 15.44 29.89
N ASN A 206 33.00 15.65 31.00
CA ASN A 206 33.72 16.88 31.26
C ASN A 206 34.88 16.99 30.29
#